data_2fed8743da545952048331915134cdf4
#
_entry.id   2fed8743da545952048331915134cdf4
#
_cell.length_a   1.000
_cell.length_b   1.000
_cell.length_c   1.000
_cell.angle_alpha   90.00
_cell.angle_beta   90.00
_cell.angle_gamma   90.00
#
_symmetry.space_group_name_H-M   'P 1'
#
loop_
_entity.id
_entity.type
_entity.pdbx_description
1 polymer ?
#
loop_
_entity_poly.entity_id
_entity_poly.type
_entity_poly.pdbx_seq_one_letter_code
_entity_poly.pdbx_strand_id
1 'polypeptide(L)'
;LTDAADLAEEITSALKSEFQALKALGIAQMESPLVQEEAIAKTMQNEIEIDPETVSAEEILSPLRKLCNAGAAHEGILEFQSTVSFARVNKLFLSSKKDLMQSYAFSEGSLSAIGTENGKQNMSYRSCSGLKGVEILNEMDAIVEEIIAVLYDKLHSDPVTPGMYDVITAPDVT
;
A
#
# COMPACT_ATOMS: atom_id res chain seq x y z
N LEU A 1 -10.86 -5.39 27.20
CA LEU A 1 -12.11 -5.41 26.39
C LEU A 1 -13.36 -5.22 27.26
N THR A 2 -13.33 -5.57 28.54
CA THR A 2 -14.42 -5.29 29.50
C THR A 2 -14.62 -3.79 29.74
N ASP A 3 -13.55 -3.01 29.71
CA ASP A 3 -13.59 -1.57 29.91
C ASP A 3 -14.28 -0.78 28.78
N ALA A 4 -14.35 -1.33 27.56
CA ALA A 4 -14.96 -0.60 26.44
C ALA A 4 -16.50 -0.55 26.52
N ALA A 5 -17.14 -1.58 27.03
CA ALA A 5 -18.58 -1.62 27.23
C ALA A 5 -18.98 -0.69 28.38
N ASP A 6 -18.25 -0.74 29.49
CA ASP A 6 -18.47 0.11 30.66
C ASP A 6 -18.28 1.59 30.32
N LEU A 7 -17.23 1.91 29.55
CA LEU A 7 -16.97 3.26 29.04
C LEU A 7 -18.09 3.76 28.11
N ALA A 8 -18.58 2.89 27.21
CA ALA A 8 -19.68 3.25 26.31
C ALA A 8 -20.99 3.53 27.07
N GLU A 9 -21.27 2.78 28.14
CA GLU A 9 -22.42 2.99 29.00
C GLU A 9 -22.30 4.31 29.79
N GLU A 10 -21.13 4.59 30.36
CA GLU A 10 -20.84 5.84 31.06
C GLU A 10 -21.01 7.06 30.14
N ILE A 11 -20.39 7.05 28.94
CA ILE A 11 -20.52 8.13 27.94
C ILE A 11 -22.01 8.30 27.55
N THR A 12 -22.71 7.22 27.28
CA THR A 12 -24.13 7.26 26.90
C THR A 12 -24.99 7.87 28.01
N SER A 13 -24.73 7.52 29.26
CA SER A 13 -25.43 8.07 30.42
C SER A 13 -25.15 9.55 30.58
N ALA A 14 -23.89 9.98 30.47
CA ALA A 14 -23.49 11.38 30.54
C ALA A 14 -24.18 12.23 29.46
N LEU A 15 -24.14 11.76 28.20
CA LEU A 15 -24.79 12.43 27.07
C LEU A 15 -26.31 12.54 27.26
N LYS A 16 -26.99 11.50 27.74
CA LYS A 16 -28.43 11.56 28.04
C LYS A 16 -28.75 12.60 29.08
N SER A 17 -27.93 12.70 30.13
CA SER A 17 -28.10 13.70 31.20
C SER A 17 -27.92 15.12 30.67
N GLU A 18 -26.91 15.35 29.86
CA GLU A 18 -26.66 16.62 29.20
C GLU A 18 -27.82 17.03 28.28
N PHE A 19 -28.32 16.13 27.46
CA PHE A 19 -29.49 16.35 26.60
C PHE A 19 -30.74 16.75 27.39
N GLN A 20 -30.98 16.10 28.54
CA GLN A 20 -32.08 16.44 29.40
C GLN A 20 -31.94 17.84 30.03
N ALA A 21 -30.71 18.19 30.43
CA ALA A 21 -30.42 19.52 30.97
C ALA A 21 -30.62 20.64 29.94
N LEU A 22 -30.13 20.44 28.72
CA LEU A 22 -30.31 21.40 27.61
C LEU A 22 -31.80 21.57 27.27
N LYS A 23 -32.55 20.49 27.23
CA LYS A 23 -34.01 20.51 27.00
C LYS A 23 -34.75 21.27 28.09
N ALA A 24 -34.35 21.10 29.36
CA ALA A 24 -34.94 21.83 30.48
C ALA A 24 -34.64 23.33 30.41
N LEU A 25 -33.53 23.75 29.81
CA LEU A 25 -33.18 25.15 29.58
C LEU A 25 -33.84 25.75 28.33
N GLY A 26 -34.69 24.99 27.63
CA GLY A 26 -35.35 25.45 26.40
C GLY A 26 -34.41 25.63 25.20
N ILE A 27 -33.20 25.06 25.24
CA ILE A 27 -32.25 25.12 24.15
C ILE A 27 -32.69 24.14 23.06
N ALA A 28 -32.98 24.67 21.87
CA ALA A 28 -33.34 23.86 20.72
C ALA A 28 -32.14 22.97 20.30
N GLN A 29 -32.39 21.70 20.19
CA GLN A 29 -31.39 20.73 19.71
C GLN A 29 -31.62 20.42 18.23
N MET A 30 -30.54 20.41 17.47
CA MET A 30 -30.60 20.04 16.08
C MET A 30 -30.60 18.50 15.97
N GLU A 31 -31.73 17.93 15.59
CA GLU A 31 -31.83 16.52 15.28
C GLU A 31 -31.45 16.32 13.82
N SER A 32 -30.35 15.61 13.56
CA SER A 32 -30.02 15.16 12.20
C SER A 32 -30.91 13.96 11.86
N PRO A 33 -31.66 14.00 10.75
CA PRO A 33 -32.45 12.86 10.34
C PRO A 33 -31.52 11.67 10.03
N LEU A 34 -31.76 10.54 10.69
CA LEU A 34 -31.05 9.30 10.41
C LEU A 34 -31.49 8.78 9.04
N VAL A 35 -30.51 8.57 8.16
CA VAL A 35 -30.77 7.91 6.88
C VAL A 35 -31.24 6.48 7.16
N GLN A 36 -32.32 6.07 6.52
CA GLN A 36 -32.81 4.68 6.62
C GLN A 36 -31.85 3.76 5.83
N GLU A 37 -31.17 2.88 6.53
CA GLU A 37 -30.24 1.92 5.95
C GLU A 37 -30.72 0.50 6.22
N GLU A 38 -30.36 -0.41 5.28
CA GLU A 38 -30.54 -1.85 5.52
C GLU A 38 -29.51 -2.35 6.52
N ALA A 39 -29.90 -3.33 7.33
CA ALA A 39 -29.00 -4.00 8.27
C ALA A 39 -28.03 -4.91 7.49
N ILE A 40 -26.73 -4.67 7.64
CA ILE A 40 -25.69 -5.47 6.98
C ILE A 40 -24.62 -5.83 8.01
N ALA A 41 -24.37 -7.14 8.17
CA ALA A 41 -23.21 -7.65 8.89
C ALA A 41 -22.35 -8.45 7.90
N LYS A 42 -21.10 -8.01 7.68
CA LYS A 42 -20.21 -8.65 6.73
C LYS A 42 -18.75 -8.54 7.15
N THR A 43 -18.06 -9.67 7.11
CA THR A 43 -16.60 -9.73 7.23
C THR A 43 -16.01 -10.08 5.87
N MET A 44 -14.96 -9.37 5.47
CA MET A 44 -14.19 -9.62 4.26
C MET A 44 -12.71 -9.71 4.61
N GLN A 45 -12.05 -10.75 4.11
CA GLN A 45 -10.62 -10.96 4.25
C GLN A 45 -10.08 -11.45 2.90
N ASN A 46 -8.92 -10.91 2.46
CA ASN A 46 -8.25 -11.46 1.30
C ASN A 46 -7.44 -12.70 1.68
N GLU A 47 -7.32 -13.62 0.74
CA GLU A 47 -6.41 -14.75 0.84
C GLU A 47 -5.01 -14.31 0.41
N ILE A 48 -4.00 -14.79 1.11
CA ILE A 48 -2.58 -14.64 0.80
C ILE A 48 -1.92 -16.01 0.89
N GLU A 49 -0.91 -16.27 0.06
CA GLU A 49 -0.24 -17.57 0.05
C GLU A 49 0.72 -17.71 1.24
N ILE A 50 1.52 -16.67 1.49
CA ILE A 50 2.52 -16.67 2.56
C ILE A 50 2.37 -15.40 3.40
N ASP A 51 1.93 -15.58 4.64
CA ASP A 51 1.76 -14.47 5.58
C ASP A 51 3.14 -13.91 6.01
N PRO A 52 3.40 -12.61 5.79
CA PRO A 52 4.66 -11.99 6.20
C PRO A 52 4.98 -12.11 7.71
N GLU A 53 3.95 -12.24 8.54
CA GLU A 53 4.13 -12.38 10.00
C GLU A 53 4.60 -13.79 10.41
N THR A 54 4.49 -14.76 9.51
CA THR A 54 4.86 -16.17 9.79
C THR A 54 6.25 -16.55 9.31
N VAL A 55 6.91 -15.70 8.52
CA VAL A 55 8.26 -15.94 7.99
C VAL A 55 9.31 -15.16 8.74
N SER A 56 10.53 -15.67 8.76
CA SER A 56 11.66 -14.99 9.35
C SER A 56 12.16 -13.83 8.47
N ALA A 57 12.84 -12.87 9.07
CA ALA A 57 13.49 -11.78 8.32
C ALA A 57 14.49 -12.32 7.27
N GLU A 58 15.18 -13.43 7.54
CA GLU A 58 16.14 -14.02 6.61
C GLU A 58 15.44 -14.64 5.38
N GLU A 59 14.26 -15.21 5.54
CA GLU A 59 13.45 -15.73 4.42
C GLU A 59 13.00 -14.61 3.48
N ILE A 60 12.86 -13.39 3.96
CA ILE A 60 12.57 -12.19 3.14
C ILE A 60 13.86 -11.59 2.57
N LEU A 61 14.90 -11.45 3.37
CA LEU A 61 16.13 -10.78 2.98
C LEU A 61 16.98 -11.61 2.00
N SER A 62 16.96 -12.93 2.11
CA SER A 62 17.77 -13.81 1.24
C SER A 62 17.38 -13.69 -0.24
N PRO A 63 16.09 -13.74 -0.63
CA PRO A 63 15.67 -13.45 -2.00
C PRO A 63 16.05 -12.02 -2.46
N LEU A 64 15.86 -11.01 -1.63
CA LEU A 64 16.20 -9.63 -1.97
C LEU A 64 17.70 -9.47 -2.25
N ARG A 65 18.57 -10.10 -1.46
CA ARG A 65 20.02 -10.11 -1.71
C ARG A 65 20.37 -10.80 -3.04
N LYS A 66 19.66 -11.87 -3.41
CA LYS A 66 19.85 -12.53 -4.72
C LYS A 66 19.50 -11.61 -5.87
N LEU A 67 18.38 -10.87 -5.76
CA LEU A 67 17.97 -9.87 -6.76
C LEU A 67 19.01 -8.76 -6.88
N CYS A 68 19.50 -8.22 -5.77
CA CYS A 68 20.55 -7.21 -5.79
C CYS A 68 21.84 -7.72 -6.43
N ASN A 69 22.26 -8.94 -6.10
CA ASN A 69 23.48 -9.54 -6.68
C ASN A 69 23.31 -9.81 -8.18
N ALA A 70 22.14 -10.27 -8.62
CA ALA A 70 21.84 -10.49 -10.02
C ALA A 70 21.90 -9.17 -10.81
N GLY A 71 21.21 -8.14 -10.36
CA GLY A 71 21.23 -6.84 -11.01
C GLY A 71 22.59 -6.16 -11.00
N ALA A 72 23.32 -6.23 -9.87
CA ALA A 72 24.64 -5.64 -9.75
C ALA A 72 25.74 -6.36 -10.57
N ALA A 73 25.48 -7.59 -11.06
CA ALA A 73 26.43 -8.32 -11.89
C ALA A 73 26.51 -7.80 -13.33
N HIS A 74 25.58 -6.97 -13.77
CA HIS A 74 25.58 -6.40 -15.11
C HIS A 74 26.62 -5.27 -15.25
N GLU A 75 27.21 -5.16 -16.44
CA GLU A 75 28.26 -4.19 -16.72
C GLU A 75 27.74 -2.74 -16.57
N GLY A 76 28.56 -1.87 -15.99
CA GLY A 76 28.20 -0.45 -15.82
C GLY A 76 27.18 -0.15 -14.73
N ILE A 77 26.67 -1.15 -14.01
CA ILE A 77 25.78 -0.93 -12.87
C ILE A 77 26.59 -0.42 -11.68
N LEU A 78 26.22 0.74 -11.20
CA LEU A 78 26.82 1.38 -10.02
C LEU A 78 26.11 0.97 -8.73
N GLU A 79 24.79 0.84 -8.81
CA GLU A 79 23.93 0.52 -7.66
C GLU A 79 22.70 -0.25 -8.14
N PHE A 80 22.34 -1.29 -7.42
CA PHE A 80 21.09 -2.01 -7.60
C PHE A 80 20.43 -2.23 -6.24
N GLN A 81 19.20 -1.75 -6.10
CA GLN A 81 18.44 -1.84 -4.87
C GLN A 81 17.18 -2.68 -5.06
N SER A 82 16.83 -3.45 -4.05
CA SER A 82 15.55 -4.13 -3.93
C SER A 82 14.89 -3.78 -2.61
N THR A 83 13.60 -3.45 -2.66
CA THR A 83 12.82 -3.11 -1.48
C THR A 83 11.51 -3.88 -1.51
N VAL A 84 11.06 -4.37 -0.38
CA VAL A 84 9.72 -4.94 -0.21
C VAL A 84 9.07 -4.32 1.02
N SER A 85 7.79 -4.02 0.92
CA SER A 85 6.96 -3.59 2.05
C SER A 85 5.70 -4.45 2.16
N PHE A 86 5.27 -4.67 3.38
CA PHE A 86 4.06 -5.41 3.71
C PHE A 86 3.19 -4.54 4.61
N ALA A 87 1.91 -4.46 4.30
CA ALA A 87 0.93 -3.76 5.11
C ALA A 87 -0.27 -4.66 5.36
N ARG A 88 -0.68 -4.77 6.62
CA ARG A 88 -1.96 -5.38 7.00
C ARG A 88 -2.90 -4.28 7.44
N VAL A 89 -4.04 -4.20 6.80
CA VAL A 89 -5.05 -3.19 7.08
C VAL A 89 -6.30 -3.85 7.62
N ASN A 90 -6.69 -3.47 8.83
CA ASN A 90 -7.94 -3.90 9.45
C ASN A 90 -8.86 -2.67 9.56
N LYS A 91 -10.04 -2.77 9.00
CA LYS A 91 -11.06 -1.72 9.04
C LYS A 91 -12.31 -2.28 9.71
N LEU A 92 -12.83 -1.52 10.66
CA LEU A 92 -14.11 -1.79 11.30
C LEU A 92 -15.01 -0.58 11.08
N PHE A 93 -16.19 -0.82 10.53
CA PHE A 93 -17.23 0.18 10.39
C PHE A 93 -18.48 -0.28 11.10
N LEU A 94 -18.89 0.48 12.12
CA LEU A 94 -20.06 0.20 12.91
C LEU A 94 -21.07 1.36 12.82
N SER A 95 -22.31 1.03 12.61
CA SER A 95 -23.44 1.94 12.78
C SER A 95 -24.56 1.23 13.51
N SER A 96 -25.71 1.90 13.71
CA SER A 96 -26.89 1.26 14.31
C SER A 96 -27.41 0.04 13.53
N LYS A 97 -27.01 -0.10 12.26
CA LYS A 97 -27.46 -1.18 11.34
C LYS A 97 -26.34 -1.85 10.57
N LYS A 98 -25.11 -1.37 10.65
CA LYS A 98 -23.98 -1.94 9.92
C LYS A 98 -22.92 -2.42 10.89
N ASP A 99 -22.47 -3.64 10.66
CA ASP A 99 -21.30 -4.26 11.29
C ASP A 99 -20.42 -4.81 10.16
N LEU A 100 -19.47 -3.98 9.71
CA LEU A 100 -18.62 -4.30 8.57
C LEU A 100 -17.18 -4.40 9.03
N MET A 101 -16.58 -5.56 8.84
CA MET A 101 -15.17 -5.80 9.10
C MET A 101 -14.45 -6.13 7.78
N GLN A 102 -13.35 -5.46 7.52
CA GLN A 102 -12.47 -5.74 6.40
C GLN A 102 -11.04 -5.91 6.91
N SER A 103 -10.42 -7.02 6.55
CA SER A 103 -9.00 -7.29 6.78
C SER A 103 -8.34 -7.64 5.46
N TYR A 104 -7.25 -6.98 5.11
CA TYR A 104 -6.47 -7.33 3.93
C TYR A 104 -4.98 -7.09 4.14
N ALA A 105 -4.18 -7.97 3.54
CA ALA A 105 -2.76 -7.79 3.39
C ALA A 105 -2.47 -7.21 1.99
N PHE A 106 -1.54 -6.27 1.95
CA PHE A 106 -1.06 -5.63 0.73
C PHE A 106 0.46 -5.65 0.74
N SER A 107 1.04 -6.01 -0.39
CA SER A 107 2.49 -6.04 -0.55
C SER A 107 2.90 -5.20 -1.75
N GLU A 108 4.04 -4.57 -1.62
CA GLU A 108 4.71 -3.83 -2.69
C GLU A 108 6.18 -4.23 -2.73
N GLY A 109 6.65 -4.62 -3.92
CA GLY A 109 8.03 -4.86 -4.22
C GLY A 109 8.55 -3.86 -5.25
N SER A 110 9.75 -3.34 -5.06
CA SER A 110 10.35 -2.43 -6.02
C SER A 110 11.84 -2.73 -6.23
N LEU A 111 12.28 -2.51 -7.46
CA LEU A 111 13.67 -2.59 -7.88
C LEU A 111 14.09 -1.26 -8.50
N SER A 112 15.32 -0.85 -8.25
CA SER A 112 15.93 0.28 -8.92
C SER A 112 17.38 -0.02 -9.29
N ALA A 113 17.80 0.48 -10.43
CA ALA A 113 19.17 0.36 -10.93
C ALA A 113 19.70 1.72 -11.33
N ILE A 114 20.93 2.03 -10.93
CA ILE A 114 21.71 3.18 -11.39
C ILE A 114 22.90 2.64 -12.16
N GLY A 115 23.09 3.13 -13.38
CA GLY A 115 24.20 2.70 -14.22
C GLY A 115 24.90 3.85 -14.91
N THR A 116 26.09 3.55 -15.42
CA THR A 116 26.92 4.52 -16.16
C THR A 116 27.53 3.87 -17.37
N GLU A 117 27.60 4.64 -18.45
CA GLU A 117 28.30 4.26 -19.68
C GLU A 117 28.76 5.51 -20.44
N ASN A 118 30.00 5.50 -20.90
CA ASN A 118 30.59 6.62 -21.68
C ASN A 118 30.42 8.01 -21.02
N GLY A 119 30.46 8.08 -19.69
CA GLY A 119 30.28 9.32 -18.93
C GLY A 119 28.82 9.77 -18.76
N LYS A 120 27.85 9.07 -19.35
CA LYS A 120 26.42 9.25 -19.05
C LYS A 120 26.04 8.41 -17.83
N GLN A 121 25.14 8.92 -17.02
CA GLN A 121 24.54 8.18 -15.90
C GLN A 121 23.03 8.26 -16.01
N ASN A 122 22.36 7.16 -15.73
CA ASN A 122 20.89 7.14 -15.71
C ASN A 122 20.39 6.13 -14.66
N MET A 123 19.07 6.15 -14.42
CA MET A 123 18.42 5.20 -13.53
C MET A 123 17.18 4.58 -14.17
N SER A 124 16.86 3.38 -13.74
CA SER A 124 15.62 2.69 -14.05
C SER A 124 14.96 2.22 -12.76
N TYR A 125 13.64 2.16 -12.76
CA TYR A 125 12.82 1.74 -11.62
C TYR A 125 11.62 0.94 -12.11
N ARG A 126 11.27 -0.10 -11.37
CA ARG A 126 10.02 -0.86 -11.54
C ARG A 126 9.50 -1.32 -10.18
N SER A 127 8.19 -1.39 -10.09
CA SER A 127 7.50 -1.95 -8.92
C SER A 127 6.41 -2.91 -9.33
N CYS A 128 6.07 -3.82 -8.43
CA CYS A 128 4.89 -4.66 -8.47
C CYS A 128 4.18 -4.58 -7.12
N SER A 129 2.88 -4.68 -7.12
CA SER A 129 2.09 -4.61 -5.89
C SER A 129 0.79 -5.40 -6.01
N GLY A 130 0.18 -5.73 -4.89
CA GLY A 130 -1.10 -6.43 -4.87
C GLY A 130 -1.56 -6.83 -3.49
N LEU A 131 -2.76 -7.40 -3.45
CA LEU A 131 -3.34 -8.01 -2.25
C LEU A 131 -2.70 -9.40 -2.03
N LYS A 132 -1.43 -9.41 -1.69
CA LYS A 132 -0.55 -10.58 -1.59
C LYS A 132 0.25 -10.54 -0.30
N GLY A 133 0.92 -11.65 0.02
CA GLY A 133 1.91 -11.78 1.06
C GLY A 133 3.35 -11.79 0.52
N VAL A 134 4.18 -12.67 1.06
CA VAL A 134 5.61 -12.78 0.69
C VAL A 134 5.80 -13.30 -0.74
N GLU A 135 4.80 -13.94 -1.33
CA GLU A 135 4.80 -14.39 -2.73
C GLU A 135 5.07 -13.28 -3.75
N ILE A 136 4.93 -11.99 -3.38
CA ILE A 136 5.33 -10.83 -4.21
C ILE A 136 6.79 -10.88 -4.64
N LEU A 137 7.67 -11.52 -3.86
CA LEU A 137 9.09 -11.66 -4.17
C LEU A 137 9.33 -12.45 -5.48
N ASN A 138 8.42 -13.36 -5.84
CA ASN A 138 8.52 -14.13 -7.07
C ASN A 138 8.28 -13.25 -8.30
N GLU A 139 7.48 -12.20 -8.17
CA GLU A 139 7.21 -11.24 -9.26
C GLU A 139 8.39 -10.28 -9.46
N MET A 140 9.10 -9.95 -8.38
CA MET A 140 10.27 -9.09 -8.45
C MET A 140 11.41 -9.72 -9.26
N ASP A 141 11.55 -11.05 -9.21
CA ASP A 141 12.58 -11.76 -9.98
C ASP A 141 12.42 -11.55 -11.50
N ALA A 142 11.18 -11.56 -11.98
CA ALA A 142 10.85 -11.39 -13.39
C ALA A 142 11.18 -10.01 -13.96
N ILE A 143 11.26 -8.97 -13.11
CA ILE A 143 11.50 -7.59 -13.56
C ILE A 143 12.95 -7.14 -13.52
N VAL A 144 13.88 -7.96 -13.04
CA VAL A 144 15.32 -7.62 -12.98
C VAL A 144 15.86 -7.33 -14.38
N GLU A 145 15.67 -8.24 -15.32
CA GLU A 145 16.15 -8.10 -16.69
C GLU A 145 15.49 -6.92 -17.43
N GLU A 146 14.20 -6.70 -17.17
CA GLU A 146 13.49 -5.55 -17.75
C GLU A 146 14.09 -4.22 -17.28
N ILE A 147 14.39 -4.07 -16.00
CA ILE A 147 15.01 -2.86 -15.45
C ILE A 147 16.37 -2.59 -16.08
N ILE A 148 17.20 -3.64 -16.24
CA ILE A 148 18.52 -3.54 -16.85
C ILE A 148 18.40 -3.14 -18.32
N ALA A 149 17.49 -3.77 -19.07
CA ALA A 149 17.26 -3.42 -20.48
C ALA A 149 16.84 -1.96 -20.63
N VAL A 150 15.85 -1.50 -19.84
CA VAL A 150 15.41 -0.10 -19.87
C VAL A 150 16.51 0.87 -19.45
N LEU A 151 17.37 0.49 -18.51
CA LEU A 151 18.51 1.32 -18.10
C LEU A 151 19.51 1.48 -19.25
N TYR A 152 19.87 0.41 -19.94
CA TYR A 152 20.76 0.48 -21.11
C TYR A 152 20.14 1.30 -22.25
N ASP A 153 18.85 1.12 -22.54
CA ASP A 153 18.16 1.95 -23.54
C ASP A 153 18.26 3.45 -23.17
N LYS A 154 18.12 3.81 -21.90
CA LYS A 154 18.28 5.19 -21.44
C LYS A 154 19.72 5.69 -21.54
N LEU A 155 20.72 4.86 -21.27
CA LEU A 155 22.13 5.22 -21.39
C LEU A 155 22.54 5.45 -22.87
N HIS A 156 21.95 4.68 -23.79
CA HIS A 156 22.18 4.79 -25.23
C HIS A 156 21.29 5.84 -25.92
N SER A 157 20.24 6.34 -25.25
CA SER A 157 19.33 7.31 -25.84
C SER A 157 20.00 8.66 -26.12
N ASP A 158 19.56 9.32 -27.19
CA ASP A 158 19.94 10.68 -27.48
C ASP A 158 19.14 11.68 -26.65
N PRO A 159 19.73 12.86 -26.31
CA PRO A 159 18.99 13.91 -25.64
C PRO A 159 17.83 14.42 -26.50
N VAL A 160 16.65 14.60 -25.89
CA VAL A 160 15.50 15.18 -26.60
C VAL A 160 15.79 16.65 -26.87
N THR A 161 15.63 17.08 -28.14
CA THR A 161 15.74 18.49 -28.51
C THR A 161 14.55 19.27 -27.89
N PRO A 162 14.78 20.43 -27.24
CA PRO A 162 13.66 21.24 -26.73
C PRO A 162 12.68 21.61 -27.83
N GLY A 163 11.39 21.38 -27.60
CA GLY A 163 10.32 21.62 -28.59
C GLY A 163 8.94 21.27 -28.05
N MET A 164 7.93 21.40 -28.91
CA MET A 164 6.59 20.93 -28.67
C MET A 164 6.44 19.54 -29.26
N TYR A 165 5.93 18.60 -28.49
CA TYR A 165 5.73 17.20 -28.88
C TYR A 165 4.34 16.73 -28.51
N ASP A 166 3.73 15.92 -29.36
CA ASP A 166 2.55 15.12 -28.98
C ASP A 166 3.02 13.95 -28.11
N VAL A 167 2.43 13.81 -26.93
CA VAL A 167 2.85 12.79 -25.96
C VAL A 167 1.73 11.79 -25.76
N ILE A 168 2.04 10.51 -25.96
CA ILE A 168 1.17 9.40 -25.60
C ILE A 168 1.75 8.74 -24.36
N THR A 169 1.00 8.78 -23.26
CA THR A 169 1.42 8.15 -22.00
C THR A 169 0.77 6.77 -21.86
N ALA A 170 1.54 5.80 -21.39
CA ALA A 170 1.02 4.50 -20.98
C ALA A 170 0.28 4.62 -19.63
N PRO A 171 -0.63 3.69 -19.29
CA PRO A 171 -1.41 3.76 -18.06
C PRO A 171 -0.59 3.76 -16.76
N ASP A 172 0.62 3.25 -16.80
CA ASP A 172 1.56 3.22 -15.68
C ASP A 172 2.27 4.57 -15.42
N VAL A 173 2.07 5.55 -16.31
CA VAL A 173 2.65 6.91 -16.21
C VAL A 173 1.60 7.95 -15.83
N THR A 174 0.33 7.57 -15.82
CA THR A 174 -0.83 8.41 -15.46
C THR A 174 -1.39 8.00 -14.11
#